data_c0e255ca561056ee348aed06e9d34cc9
#
_entry.id   c0e255ca561056ee348aed06e9d34cc9
#
_cell.length_a   1.000
_cell.length_b   1.000
_cell.length_c   1.000
_cell.angle_alpha   90.00
_cell.angle_beta   90.00
_cell.angle_gamma   90.00
#
_symmetry.space_group_name_H-M   'P 1'
#
loop_
_entity.id
_entity.type
_entity.pdbx_description
1 polymer ?
#
loop_
_entity_poly.entity_id
_entity_poly.type
_entity_poly.pdbx_seq_one_letter_code
_entity_poly.pdbx_strand_id
1 'polypeptide(L)'
;MTKNSTKLAVAVLALAVGFGLVLHFNRARAYENMPLPIRVSAERLVDIPVMMPQQDPTGLAILFSQKGGIGQRDRDLANALVDKGLIVLPVDLEKYRQKLNLADGECMYLGSDLESLSKEAIRAIGGGSYFHPVVAGIGEGGTLAYAAVADAPAATLAGAVALDPARALVTPLPTCPGAATAPDPSGGFTYALDAELPSPATLVSAAPLLGISNQPSDNVMRAKAVVADSTSGRFDATVDAVLAIAARDASSNDLPTVDIPASSKPYALALFFSGDGGWRDLDKSVGDEMGKHGVHVVGVDSLRYFWSKRTPREIADDTVSIIDHADPTGKLPVAVYGYSFGADTFPFAWALLPDRIKDRIRFVGLLATQHTITFQVTVGTWLGVEGDHSVAPTIATIPRDRVLCVYGEDEEDTACTDPLLAGIDTLKTKGGHHFDGDYPALAKILLARMRTRMS
;
A
#
# COMPACT_ATOMS: atom_id res chain seq x y z
N MET A 1 -48.06 -21.32 58.29
CA MET A 1 -47.17 -20.45 57.49
C MET A 1 -46.20 -21.25 56.59
N THR A 2 -46.57 -22.35 55.97
CA THR A 2 -45.64 -23.25 55.26
C THR A 2 -46.03 -23.59 53.80
N LYS A 3 -47.20 -23.15 53.31
CA LYS A 3 -47.65 -23.44 51.93
C LYS A 3 -47.27 -22.36 50.88
N ASN A 4 -46.88 -21.11 51.30
CA ASN A 4 -46.56 -20.06 50.36
C ASN A 4 -45.05 -19.99 50.03
N SER A 5 -44.16 -20.49 50.88
CA SER A 5 -42.72 -20.51 50.64
C SER A 5 -42.32 -21.54 49.56
N THR A 6 -43.02 -22.67 49.50
CA THR A 6 -42.73 -23.70 48.50
C THR A 6 -43.16 -23.31 47.09
N LYS A 7 -44.26 -22.54 46.95
CA LYS A 7 -44.72 -22.05 45.64
C LYS A 7 -43.79 -20.95 45.09
N LEU A 8 -43.20 -20.12 45.98
CA LEU A 8 -42.25 -19.08 45.57
C LEU A 8 -40.93 -19.69 45.11
N ALA A 9 -40.43 -20.71 45.81
CA ALA A 9 -39.18 -21.39 45.44
C ALA A 9 -39.29 -22.13 44.09
N VAL A 10 -40.44 -22.78 43.81
CA VAL A 10 -40.67 -23.46 42.53
C VAL A 10 -40.81 -22.47 41.38
N ALA A 11 -41.43 -21.30 41.60
CA ALA A 11 -41.58 -20.28 40.60
C ALA A 11 -40.21 -19.61 40.25
N VAL A 12 -39.35 -19.37 41.23
CA VAL A 12 -37.98 -18.82 41.01
C VAL A 12 -37.09 -19.82 40.31
N LEU A 13 -37.19 -21.12 40.64
CA LEU A 13 -36.44 -22.16 39.95
C LEU A 13 -36.90 -22.34 38.49
N ALA A 14 -38.20 -22.27 38.20
CA ALA A 14 -38.73 -22.34 36.85
C ALA A 14 -38.33 -21.12 36.00
N LEU A 15 -38.29 -19.93 36.59
CA LEU A 15 -37.78 -18.69 35.91
C LEU A 15 -36.29 -18.77 35.65
N ALA A 16 -35.48 -19.27 36.56
CA ALA A 16 -34.04 -19.43 36.39
C ALA A 16 -33.68 -20.47 35.30
N VAL A 17 -34.43 -21.59 35.28
CA VAL A 17 -34.24 -22.62 34.22
C VAL A 17 -34.74 -22.11 32.87
N GLY A 18 -35.88 -21.40 32.83
CA GLY A 18 -36.37 -20.75 31.60
C GLY A 18 -35.44 -19.70 31.05
N PHE A 19 -34.86 -18.87 31.91
CA PHE A 19 -33.89 -17.85 31.50
C PHE A 19 -32.56 -18.47 31.04
N GLY A 20 -32.08 -19.53 31.68
CA GLY A 20 -30.90 -20.31 31.28
C GLY A 20 -31.10 -21.00 29.93
N LEU A 21 -32.28 -21.58 29.68
CA LEU A 21 -32.63 -22.18 28.39
C LEU A 21 -32.75 -21.14 27.27
N VAL A 22 -33.37 -19.99 27.52
CA VAL A 22 -33.48 -18.90 26.53
C VAL A 22 -32.10 -18.33 26.19
N LEU A 23 -31.20 -18.16 27.17
CA LEU A 23 -29.85 -17.74 26.95
C LEU A 23 -29.05 -18.82 26.17
N HIS A 24 -29.26 -20.07 26.43
CA HIS A 24 -28.60 -21.17 25.72
C HIS A 24 -29.10 -21.30 24.27
N PHE A 25 -30.42 -21.16 24.04
CA PHE A 25 -31.02 -21.15 22.71
C PHE A 25 -30.62 -19.91 21.92
N ASN A 26 -30.55 -18.73 22.53
CA ASN A 26 -30.06 -17.53 21.86
C ASN A 26 -28.56 -17.59 21.54
N ARG A 27 -27.73 -18.20 22.41
CA ARG A 27 -26.32 -18.49 22.06
C ARG A 27 -26.22 -19.52 20.94
N ALA A 28 -26.96 -20.59 20.95
CA ALA A 28 -26.97 -21.59 19.88
C ALA A 28 -27.41 -20.99 18.54
N ARG A 29 -28.46 -20.13 18.50
CA ARG A 29 -28.90 -19.44 17.31
C ARG A 29 -27.88 -18.36 16.83
N ALA A 30 -27.16 -17.73 17.75
CA ALA A 30 -26.06 -16.81 17.39
C ALA A 30 -24.90 -17.56 16.74
N TYR A 31 -24.64 -18.82 17.13
CA TYR A 31 -23.64 -19.67 16.48
C TYR A 31 -24.06 -20.17 15.10
N GLU A 32 -25.38 -20.47 14.88
CA GLU A 32 -25.91 -20.92 13.59
C GLU A 32 -25.92 -19.83 12.51
N ASN A 33 -25.87 -18.54 12.89
CA ASN A 33 -25.87 -17.40 11.98
C ASN A 33 -24.53 -16.63 11.93
N MET A 34 -23.45 -17.18 12.45
CA MET A 34 -22.13 -16.58 12.20
C MET A 34 -21.78 -16.81 10.72
N PRO A 35 -21.55 -15.73 9.95
CA PRO A 35 -21.09 -15.89 8.58
C PRO A 35 -19.81 -16.74 8.60
N LEU A 36 -19.69 -17.65 7.65
CA LEU A 36 -18.45 -18.42 7.47
C LEU A 36 -17.28 -17.45 7.44
N PRO A 37 -16.13 -17.76 8.08
CA PRO A 37 -14.97 -16.88 8.08
C PRO A 37 -14.59 -16.60 6.63
N ILE A 38 -14.46 -15.30 6.30
CA ILE A 38 -14.02 -14.85 4.97
C ILE A 38 -12.63 -15.45 4.74
N ARG A 39 -12.45 -16.07 3.58
CA ARG A 39 -11.18 -16.63 3.15
C ARG A 39 -10.86 -16.10 1.75
N VAL A 40 -9.60 -15.79 1.52
CA VAL A 40 -9.13 -15.19 0.27
C VAL A 40 -7.95 -15.98 -0.30
N SER A 41 -7.76 -15.83 -1.60
CA SER A 41 -6.61 -16.41 -2.30
C SER A 41 -6.09 -15.41 -3.32
N ALA A 42 -4.79 -15.23 -3.37
CA ALA A 42 -4.12 -14.41 -4.35
C ALA A 42 -2.75 -15.00 -4.66
N GLU A 43 -2.42 -15.12 -5.92
CA GLU A 43 -1.15 -15.68 -6.40
C GLU A 43 -0.84 -17.05 -5.76
N ARG A 44 0.32 -17.16 -5.09
CA ARG A 44 0.75 -18.39 -4.40
C ARG A 44 0.16 -18.56 -3.00
N LEU A 45 -0.55 -17.54 -2.48
CA LEU A 45 -1.21 -17.54 -1.17
C LEU A 45 -2.66 -17.99 -1.33
N VAL A 46 -2.99 -19.20 -0.84
CA VAL A 46 -4.27 -19.85 -1.11
C VAL A 46 -5.00 -20.12 0.19
N ASP A 47 -6.31 -19.84 0.20
CA ASP A 47 -7.22 -20.17 1.29
C ASP A 47 -6.80 -19.56 2.64
N ILE A 48 -6.47 -18.27 2.63
CA ILE A 48 -6.04 -17.50 3.80
C ILE A 48 -7.27 -16.93 4.52
N PRO A 49 -7.45 -17.20 5.83
CA PRO A 49 -8.55 -16.63 6.60
C PRO A 49 -8.32 -15.15 6.84
N VAL A 50 -9.39 -14.36 6.77
CA VAL A 50 -9.38 -12.94 7.12
C VAL A 50 -9.90 -12.78 8.53
N MET A 51 -9.05 -12.41 9.48
CA MET A 51 -9.42 -12.13 10.85
C MET A 51 -9.76 -10.65 11.00
N MET A 52 -10.98 -10.35 11.41
CA MET A 52 -11.51 -8.98 11.49
C MET A 52 -11.57 -8.47 12.93
N PRO A 53 -11.17 -7.21 13.19
CA PRO A 53 -11.43 -6.55 14.46
C PRO A 53 -12.94 -6.28 14.63
N GLN A 54 -13.37 -6.03 15.86
CA GLN A 54 -14.78 -5.70 16.16
C GLN A 54 -15.14 -4.24 15.79
N GLN A 55 -14.15 -3.39 15.68
CA GLN A 55 -14.25 -1.97 15.29
C GLN A 55 -13.76 -1.76 13.86
N ASP A 56 -13.92 -0.56 13.32
CA ASP A 56 -13.37 -0.21 12.01
C ASP A 56 -11.87 -0.47 11.98
N PRO A 57 -11.36 -1.15 10.95
CA PRO A 57 -9.93 -1.48 10.86
C PRO A 57 -9.05 -0.24 10.78
N THR A 58 -7.94 -0.28 11.50
CA THR A 58 -6.91 0.78 11.49
C THR A 58 -5.65 0.39 10.72
N GLY A 59 -5.62 -0.78 10.09
CA GLY A 59 -4.50 -1.29 9.30
C GLY A 59 -4.66 -2.76 8.97
N LEU A 60 -3.69 -3.32 8.25
CA LEU A 60 -3.65 -4.71 7.85
C LEU A 60 -2.28 -5.32 8.14
N ALA A 61 -2.25 -6.54 8.69
CA ALA A 61 -1.04 -7.33 8.90
C ALA A 61 -1.13 -8.70 8.21
N ILE A 62 -0.09 -9.10 7.48
CA ILE A 62 0.10 -10.46 7.00
C ILE A 62 1.09 -11.14 7.94
N LEU A 63 0.64 -12.17 8.65
CA LEU A 63 1.42 -12.83 9.69
C LEU A 63 1.87 -14.22 9.24
N PHE A 64 3.16 -14.38 8.99
CA PHE A 64 3.76 -15.67 8.64
C PHE A 64 4.08 -16.49 9.89
N SER A 65 3.66 -17.76 9.89
CA SER A 65 3.96 -18.69 10.97
C SER A 65 5.45 -19.03 11.03
N GLN A 66 5.86 -19.53 12.20
CA GLN A 66 7.15 -20.18 12.35
C GLN A 66 7.25 -21.49 11.55
N LYS A 67 8.43 -22.06 11.49
CA LYS A 67 8.66 -23.41 10.96
C LYS A 67 7.73 -24.43 11.62
N GLY A 68 7.10 -25.29 10.82
CA GLY A 68 6.12 -26.29 11.28
C GLY A 68 4.67 -25.82 11.22
N GLY A 69 4.41 -24.64 10.66
CA GLY A 69 3.07 -24.11 10.45
C GLY A 69 2.51 -23.30 11.61
N ILE A 70 1.23 -22.97 11.56
CA ILE A 70 0.58 -22.09 12.55
C ILE A 70 0.45 -22.79 13.91
N GLY A 71 1.29 -22.38 14.87
CA GLY A 71 1.29 -22.82 16.27
C GLY A 71 0.48 -21.90 17.21
N GLN A 72 0.60 -22.14 18.53
CA GLN A 72 -0.13 -21.32 19.51
C GLN A 72 0.41 -19.88 19.56
N ARG A 73 1.72 -19.68 19.50
CA ARG A 73 2.33 -18.32 19.50
C ARG A 73 1.86 -17.49 18.32
N ASP A 74 1.72 -18.11 17.13
CA ASP A 74 1.22 -17.42 15.93
C ASP A 74 -0.24 -17.00 16.12
N ARG A 75 -1.07 -17.87 16.70
CA ARG A 75 -2.47 -17.55 17.02
C ARG A 75 -2.59 -16.46 18.08
N ASP A 76 -1.77 -16.50 19.13
CA ASP A 76 -1.77 -15.48 20.18
C ASP A 76 -1.41 -14.11 19.60
N LEU A 77 -0.37 -14.06 18.73
CA LEU A 77 0.03 -12.82 18.06
C LEU A 77 -1.07 -12.31 17.12
N ALA A 78 -1.66 -13.18 16.31
CA ALA A 78 -2.76 -12.81 15.43
C ALA A 78 -3.95 -12.22 16.23
N ASN A 79 -4.37 -12.89 17.31
CA ASN A 79 -5.45 -12.40 18.17
C ASN A 79 -5.13 -11.06 18.81
N ALA A 80 -3.91 -10.88 19.33
CA ALA A 80 -3.49 -9.63 19.95
C ALA A 80 -3.54 -8.45 18.94
N LEU A 81 -3.15 -8.68 17.69
CA LEU A 81 -3.22 -7.67 16.62
C LEU A 81 -4.67 -7.35 16.23
N VAL A 82 -5.53 -8.37 16.13
CA VAL A 82 -6.98 -8.19 15.88
C VAL A 82 -7.65 -7.38 17.00
N ASP A 83 -7.34 -7.72 18.27
CA ASP A 83 -7.87 -7.00 19.44
C ASP A 83 -7.44 -5.52 19.47
N LYS A 84 -6.32 -5.20 18.81
CA LYS A 84 -5.79 -3.84 18.64
C LYS A 84 -6.32 -3.12 17.38
N GLY A 85 -7.23 -3.72 16.64
CA GLY A 85 -7.91 -3.07 15.52
C GLY A 85 -7.31 -3.35 14.14
N LEU A 86 -6.41 -4.33 14.00
CA LEU A 86 -5.88 -4.70 12.68
C LEU A 86 -6.69 -5.83 12.04
N ILE A 87 -6.83 -5.77 10.72
CA ILE A 87 -7.12 -6.95 9.90
C ILE A 87 -5.87 -7.83 9.94
N VAL A 88 -6.03 -9.13 10.22
CA VAL A 88 -4.89 -10.05 10.23
C VAL A 88 -5.13 -11.20 9.26
N LEU A 89 -4.13 -11.46 8.42
CA LEU A 89 -4.08 -12.56 7.46
C LEU A 89 -3.00 -13.56 7.90
N PRO A 90 -3.37 -14.59 8.70
CA PRO A 90 -2.40 -15.58 9.16
C PRO A 90 -2.07 -16.55 8.03
N VAL A 91 -0.80 -16.59 7.65
CA VAL A 91 -0.26 -17.44 6.58
C VAL A 91 0.53 -18.59 7.18
N ASP A 92 0.14 -19.81 6.84
CA ASP A 92 0.92 -21.01 7.15
C ASP A 92 2.16 -21.08 6.25
N LEU A 93 3.34 -20.87 6.82
CA LEU A 93 4.60 -20.84 6.09
C LEU A 93 4.88 -22.16 5.36
N GLU A 94 4.49 -23.31 5.93
CA GLU A 94 4.74 -24.61 5.28
C GLU A 94 3.90 -24.79 4.03
N LYS A 95 2.63 -24.35 4.05
CA LYS A 95 1.76 -24.35 2.87
C LYS A 95 2.27 -23.39 1.80
N TYR A 96 2.69 -22.18 2.19
CA TYR A 96 3.23 -21.20 1.26
C TYR A 96 4.54 -21.70 0.65
N ARG A 97 5.43 -22.31 1.44
CA ARG A 97 6.69 -22.92 0.98
C ARG A 97 6.45 -23.98 -0.11
N GLN A 98 5.39 -24.79 0.01
CA GLN A 98 5.08 -25.77 -1.03
C GLN A 98 4.82 -25.10 -2.39
N LYS A 99 4.24 -23.89 -2.39
CA LYS A 99 4.03 -23.10 -3.61
C LYS A 99 5.33 -22.42 -4.08
N LEU A 100 6.14 -21.90 -3.15
CA LEU A 100 7.44 -21.30 -3.44
C LEU A 100 8.41 -22.34 -4.05
N ASN A 101 8.32 -23.62 -3.65
CA ASN A 101 9.13 -24.69 -4.20
C ASN A 101 8.85 -24.99 -5.68
N LEU A 102 7.77 -24.45 -6.24
CA LEU A 102 7.43 -24.54 -7.67
C LEU A 102 7.94 -23.33 -8.47
N ALA A 103 8.58 -22.36 -7.80
CA ALA A 103 9.14 -21.20 -8.47
C ALA A 103 10.29 -21.60 -9.40
N ASP A 104 10.30 -21.01 -10.57
CA ASP A 104 11.37 -21.09 -11.57
C ASP A 104 12.09 -19.73 -11.68
N GLY A 105 13.22 -19.72 -12.37
CA GLY A 105 14.03 -18.50 -12.52
C GLY A 105 15.21 -18.44 -11.56
N GLU A 106 15.75 -17.23 -11.36
CA GLU A 106 16.96 -17.00 -10.54
C GLU A 106 16.64 -16.56 -9.12
N CYS A 107 15.46 -15.97 -8.90
CA CYS A 107 15.01 -15.45 -7.60
C CYS A 107 13.48 -15.50 -7.48
N MET A 108 12.96 -15.32 -6.25
CA MET A 108 11.54 -15.24 -5.96
C MET A 108 11.16 -13.81 -5.60
N TYR A 109 10.22 -13.24 -6.32
CA TYR A 109 9.60 -11.96 -5.95
C TYR A 109 8.37 -12.24 -5.06
N LEU A 110 8.41 -11.76 -3.81
CA LEU A 110 7.36 -12.00 -2.82
C LEU A 110 6.37 -10.82 -2.73
N GLY A 111 6.80 -9.62 -3.14
CA GLY A 111 6.01 -8.39 -3.02
C GLY A 111 4.65 -8.50 -3.72
N SER A 112 4.58 -9.10 -4.92
CA SER A 112 3.33 -9.28 -5.66
C SER A 112 2.32 -10.16 -4.93
N ASP A 113 2.77 -11.27 -4.33
CA ASP A 113 1.89 -12.17 -3.58
C ASP A 113 1.22 -11.45 -2.40
N LEU A 114 2.04 -10.67 -1.67
CA LEU A 114 1.60 -9.98 -0.45
C LEU A 114 0.68 -8.79 -0.76
N GLU A 115 1.01 -8.03 -1.79
CA GLU A 115 0.19 -6.92 -2.26
C GLU A 115 -1.15 -7.42 -2.80
N SER A 116 -1.14 -8.44 -3.67
CA SER A 116 -2.35 -9.03 -4.22
C SER A 116 -3.25 -9.62 -3.12
N LEU A 117 -2.66 -10.31 -2.12
CA LEU A 117 -3.41 -10.84 -1.00
C LEU A 117 -4.08 -9.74 -0.16
N SER A 118 -3.37 -8.63 0.10
CA SER A 118 -3.92 -7.51 0.86
C SER A 118 -5.07 -6.83 0.12
N LYS A 119 -4.92 -6.62 -1.18
CA LYS A 119 -5.96 -6.05 -2.06
C LYS A 119 -7.21 -6.94 -2.07
N GLU A 120 -7.03 -8.25 -2.24
CA GLU A 120 -8.13 -9.20 -2.25
C GLU A 120 -8.84 -9.27 -0.90
N ALA A 121 -8.10 -9.28 0.21
CA ALA A 121 -8.69 -9.28 1.55
C ALA A 121 -9.54 -8.05 1.81
N ILE A 122 -9.05 -6.84 1.50
CA ILE A 122 -9.81 -5.60 1.71
C ILE A 122 -11.05 -5.56 0.82
N ARG A 123 -10.98 -6.05 -0.42
CA ARG A 123 -12.16 -6.16 -1.29
C ARG A 123 -13.20 -7.14 -0.78
N ALA A 124 -12.75 -8.32 -0.33
CA ALA A 124 -13.65 -9.37 0.17
C ALA A 124 -14.45 -8.93 1.39
N ILE A 125 -13.92 -8.04 2.21
CA ILE A 125 -14.63 -7.44 3.36
C ILE A 125 -15.43 -6.18 3.02
N GLY A 126 -15.39 -5.70 1.77
CA GLY A 126 -16.02 -4.44 1.37
C GLY A 126 -15.36 -3.21 1.98
N GLY A 127 -14.06 -3.27 2.28
CA GLY A 127 -13.31 -2.18 2.90
C GLY A 127 -13.22 -0.93 2.02
N GLY A 128 -13.57 0.22 2.58
CA GLY A 128 -13.59 1.52 1.88
C GLY A 128 -12.21 2.21 1.77
N SER A 129 -11.20 1.69 2.48
CA SER A 129 -9.83 2.22 2.47
C SER A 129 -8.83 1.10 2.23
N TYR A 130 -7.77 1.38 1.47
CA TYR A 130 -6.66 0.45 1.29
C TYR A 130 -5.56 0.72 2.32
N PHE A 131 -5.06 -0.35 2.94
CA PHE A 131 -3.89 -0.34 3.81
C PHE A 131 -2.77 -1.14 3.17
N HIS A 132 -1.58 -0.56 3.05
CA HIS A 132 -0.42 -1.39 2.73
C HIS A 132 -0.18 -2.38 3.88
N PRO A 133 0.09 -3.66 3.59
CA PRO A 133 0.22 -4.64 4.65
C PRO A 133 1.52 -4.46 5.44
N VAL A 134 1.44 -4.55 6.77
CA VAL A 134 2.59 -4.83 7.60
C VAL A 134 2.86 -6.33 7.51
N VAL A 135 4.05 -6.72 7.08
CA VAL A 135 4.43 -8.14 7.02
C VAL A 135 5.13 -8.51 8.32
N ALA A 136 4.56 -9.45 9.05
CA ALA A 136 5.13 -9.89 10.33
C ALA A 136 5.30 -11.41 10.38
N GLY A 137 6.15 -11.90 11.29
CA GLY A 137 6.31 -13.34 11.45
C GLY A 137 7.22 -13.71 12.61
N ILE A 138 7.16 -15.01 12.96
CA ILE A 138 7.94 -15.62 14.04
C ILE A 138 8.98 -16.56 13.42
N GLY A 139 10.21 -16.52 13.93
CA GLY A 139 11.27 -17.42 13.48
C GLY A 139 11.54 -17.27 11.98
N GLU A 140 11.37 -18.33 11.23
CA GLU A 140 11.57 -18.34 9.76
C GLU A 140 10.57 -17.46 9.04
N GLY A 141 9.30 -17.34 9.55
CA GLY A 141 8.31 -16.39 9.05
C GLY A 141 8.75 -14.94 9.26
N GLY A 142 9.46 -14.64 10.34
CA GLY A 142 10.07 -13.33 10.58
C GLY A 142 11.19 -13.02 9.58
N THR A 143 12.02 -14.01 9.25
CA THR A 143 13.08 -13.86 8.23
C THR A 143 12.47 -13.60 6.86
N LEU A 144 11.36 -14.30 6.51
CA LEU A 144 10.62 -14.07 5.28
C LEU A 144 10.04 -12.65 5.25
N ALA A 145 9.45 -12.18 6.35
CA ALA A 145 8.89 -10.83 6.44
C ALA A 145 9.94 -9.75 6.15
N TYR A 146 11.14 -9.89 6.72
CA TYR A 146 12.27 -8.99 6.46
C TYR A 146 12.70 -9.04 4.99
N ALA A 147 12.93 -10.26 4.47
CA ALA A 147 13.36 -10.45 3.09
C ALA A 147 12.36 -9.90 2.07
N ALA A 148 11.05 -10.08 2.32
CA ALA A 148 10.00 -9.57 1.47
C ALA A 148 9.98 -8.03 1.41
N VAL A 149 10.20 -7.35 2.55
CA VAL A 149 10.27 -5.89 2.57
C VAL A 149 11.55 -5.39 1.91
N ALA A 150 12.67 -6.07 2.09
CA ALA A 150 13.92 -5.68 1.43
C ALA A 150 13.86 -5.79 -0.10
N ASP A 151 13.05 -6.71 -0.63
CA ASP A 151 12.84 -6.98 -2.05
C ASP A 151 11.73 -6.10 -2.69
N ALA A 152 10.78 -5.63 -1.89
CA ALA A 152 9.63 -4.91 -2.41
C ALA A 152 9.97 -3.49 -2.89
N PRO A 153 9.30 -2.97 -3.92
CA PRO A 153 9.32 -1.54 -4.22
C PRO A 153 8.78 -0.71 -3.05
N ALA A 154 9.19 0.56 -2.98
CA ALA A 154 8.60 1.50 -2.02
C ALA A 154 7.08 1.58 -2.19
N ALA A 155 6.34 1.88 -1.11
CA ALA A 155 4.88 1.97 -1.10
C ALA A 155 4.13 0.71 -1.59
N THR A 156 4.74 -0.47 -1.46
CA THR A 156 4.09 -1.77 -1.69
C THR A 156 3.71 -2.42 -0.36
N LEU A 157 4.62 -2.38 0.60
CA LEU A 157 4.45 -2.92 1.96
C LEU A 157 4.68 -1.80 2.97
N ALA A 158 3.83 -1.73 4.01
CA ALA A 158 3.98 -0.72 5.07
C ALA A 158 5.29 -0.92 5.86
N GLY A 159 5.74 -2.15 6.00
CA GLY A 159 6.98 -2.51 6.65
C GLY A 159 7.03 -3.95 7.13
N ALA A 160 8.14 -4.31 7.83
CA ALA A 160 8.34 -5.65 8.36
C ALA A 160 8.52 -5.67 9.89
N VAL A 161 8.00 -6.73 10.55
CA VAL A 161 8.32 -7.03 11.95
C VAL A 161 8.66 -8.51 12.10
N ALA A 162 9.87 -8.81 12.58
CA ALA A 162 10.34 -10.16 12.78
C ALA A 162 10.54 -10.46 14.29
N LEU A 163 9.82 -11.45 14.79
CA LEU A 163 10.01 -11.94 16.16
C LEU A 163 10.93 -13.16 16.14
N ASP A 164 12.04 -13.06 16.89
CA ASP A 164 13.06 -14.11 16.96
C ASP A 164 13.45 -14.65 15.57
N PRO A 165 13.86 -13.80 14.58
CA PRO A 165 14.09 -14.22 13.21
C PRO A 165 15.08 -15.38 13.14
N ALA A 166 14.76 -16.37 12.31
CA ALA A 166 15.68 -17.49 12.03
C ALA A 166 16.89 -16.98 11.24
N ARG A 167 18.03 -17.68 11.36
CA ARG A 167 19.24 -17.35 10.62
C ARG A 167 19.04 -17.40 9.11
N ALA A 168 18.26 -18.36 8.63
CA ALA A 168 18.02 -18.57 7.20
C ALA A 168 16.53 -18.81 6.93
N LEU A 169 16.12 -18.49 5.71
CA LEU A 169 14.84 -18.86 5.12
C LEU A 169 15.06 -20.08 4.22
N VAL A 170 14.37 -21.17 4.51
CA VAL A 170 14.50 -22.41 3.72
C VAL A 170 13.58 -22.34 2.49
N THR A 171 14.15 -21.94 1.36
CA THR A 171 13.50 -21.84 0.05
C THR A 171 14.44 -22.36 -1.03
N PRO A 172 13.92 -22.79 -2.22
CA PRO A 172 14.76 -23.29 -3.31
C PRO A 172 15.59 -22.20 -3.97
N LEU A 173 15.09 -20.97 -3.98
CA LEU A 173 15.71 -19.79 -4.57
C LEU A 173 15.79 -18.67 -3.53
N PRO A 174 16.72 -17.71 -3.64
CA PRO A 174 16.71 -16.49 -2.81
C PRO A 174 15.52 -15.60 -3.20
N THR A 175 15.17 -14.62 -2.35
CA THR A 175 14.36 -13.49 -2.81
C THR A 175 15.12 -12.67 -3.84
N CYS A 176 14.40 -11.92 -4.68
CA CYS A 176 15.01 -11.05 -5.68
C CYS A 176 15.86 -9.94 -5.01
N PRO A 177 16.72 -9.22 -5.76
CA PRO A 177 17.69 -8.31 -5.15
C PRO A 177 17.08 -7.22 -4.28
N GLY A 178 17.45 -7.24 -3.01
CA GLY A 178 17.09 -6.27 -1.97
C GLY A 178 18.15 -6.36 -0.88
N ALA A 179 18.04 -7.32 0.06
CA ALA A 179 19.11 -7.65 0.98
C ALA A 179 20.10 -8.63 0.33
N ALA A 180 21.41 -8.43 0.56
CA ALA A 180 22.42 -9.37 0.08
C ALA A 180 22.19 -10.76 0.68
N THR A 181 22.26 -11.80 -0.15
CA THR A 181 21.96 -13.19 0.21
C THR A 181 23.16 -14.08 0.09
N ALA A 182 23.19 -15.14 0.91
CA ALA A 182 24.17 -16.21 0.80
C ALA A 182 23.51 -17.56 1.11
N PRO A 183 23.91 -18.65 0.44
CA PRO A 183 23.44 -19.99 0.77
C PRO A 183 23.81 -20.36 2.22
N ASP A 184 22.86 -20.97 2.94
CA ASP A 184 23.12 -21.48 4.30
C ASP A 184 23.43 -22.99 4.26
N PRO A 185 24.45 -23.48 4.99
CA PRO A 185 24.77 -24.90 5.01
C PRO A 185 23.64 -25.81 5.49
N SER A 186 22.70 -25.30 6.27
CA SER A 186 21.51 -26.03 6.73
C SER A 186 20.36 -26.03 5.70
N GLY A 187 20.56 -25.41 4.56
CA GLY A 187 19.58 -25.21 3.48
C GLY A 187 18.98 -23.82 3.44
N GLY A 188 18.57 -23.38 2.25
CA GLY A 188 18.01 -22.04 2.01
C GLY A 188 19.05 -20.93 2.01
N PHE A 189 18.64 -19.71 2.39
CA PHE A 189 19.44 -18.51 2.24
C PHE A 189 19.40 -17.63 3.49
N THR A 190 20.55 -17.04 3.84
CA THR A 190 20.68 -15.95 4.83
C THR A 190 20.52 -14.61 4.13
N TYR A 191 20.10 -13.58 4.88
CA TYR A 191 19.88 -12.23 4.38
C TYR A 191 20.66 -11.23 5.24
N ALA A 192 21.37 -10.30 4.61
CA ALA A 192 22.09 -9.25 5.30
C ALA A 192 21.11 -8.28 5.98
N LEU A 193 21.32 -8.02 7.29
CA LEU A 193 20.42 -7.20 8.09
C LEU A 193 20.74 -5.70 8.07
N ASP A 194 21.79 -5.30 7.35
CA ASP A 194 22.23 -3.91 7.14
C ASP A 194 21.80 -3.33 5.78
N ALA A 195 20.94 -4.04 5.06
CA ALA A 195 20.42 -3.57 3.77
C ALA A 195 19.71 -2.22 3.90
N GLU A 196 19.79 -1.41 2.85
CA GLU A 196 18.91 -0.28 2.65
C GLU A 196 17.52 -0.79 2.32
N LEU A 197 16.51 -0.28 3.04
CA LEU A 197 15.13 -0.78 2.94
C LEU A 197 14.21 0.28 2.36
N PRO A 198 13.24 -0.11 1.52
CA PRO A 198 12.22 0.80 1.01
C PRO A 198 11.16 1.17 2.04
N SER A 199 11.01 0.36 3.10
CA SER A 199 10.02 0.53 4.18
C SER A 199 10.62 0.13 5.52
N PRO A 200 10.08 0.62 6.67
CA PRO A 200 10.64 0.33 7.98
C PRO A 200 10.61 -1.17 8.33
N ALA A 201 11.66 -1.65 8.98
CA ALA A 201 11.70 -2.99 9.54
C ALA A 201 12.13 -2.97 11.00
N THR A 202 11.47 -3.80 11.85
CA THR A 202 11.83 -3.99 13.25
C THR A 202 12.09 -5.46 13.52
N LEU A 203 13.28 -5.77 14.04
CA LEU A 203 13.69 -7.13 14.38
C LEU A 203 13.76 -7.25 15.91
N VAL A 204 12.88 -8.06 16.48
CA VAL A 204 12.75 -8.27 17.93
C VAL A 204 13.40 -9.60 18.30
N SER A 205 14.35 -9.57 19.25
CA SER A 205 15.13 -10.77 19.62
C SER A 205 15.54 -10.75 21.09
N ALA A 206 15.96 -11.93 21.61
CA ALA A 206 16.46 -12.06 22.97
C ALA A 206 17.88 -11.50 23.16
N ALA A 207 18.64 -11.40 22.09
CA ALA A 207 20.02 -10.91 22.08
C ALA A 207 20.28 -10.04 20.84
N PRO A 208 21.28 -9.17 20.86
CA PRO A 208 21.64 -8.37 19.69
C PRO A 208 21.89 -9.23 18.46
N LEU A 209 21.31 -8.83 17.32
CA LEU A 209 21.52 -9.49 16.04
C LEU A 209 22.76 -8.91 15.36
N LEU A 210 23.59 -9.80 14.82
CA LEU A 210 24.80 -9.41 14.08
C LEU A 210 24.42 -8.71 12.77
N GLY A 211 25.15 -7.66 12.43
CA GLY A 211 24.95 -6.91 11.18
C GLY A 211 23.99 -5.72 11.30
N ILE A 212 23.24 -5.57 12.39
CA ILE A 212 22.39 -4.39 12.57
C ILE A 212 23.21 -3.25 13.18
N SER A 213 23.27 -2.12 12.50
CA SER A 213 23.82 -0.87 13.04
C SER A 213 22.70 -0.10 13.75
N ASN A 214 22.89 0.16 15.05
CA ASN A 214 21.97 1.04 15.79
C ASN A 214 22.29 2.54 15.58
N GLN A 215 23.18 2.88 14.65
CA GLN A 215 23.47 4.27 14.32
C GLN A 215 22.49 4.77 13.27
N PRO A 216 21.73 5.85 13.52
CA PRO A 216 20.93 6.50 12.50
C PRO A 216 21.88 7.01 11.39
N SER A 217 21.67 6.60 10.17
CA SER A 217 22.25 7.30 9.03
C SER A 217 21.18 8.25 8.49
N ASP A 218 21.51 9.51 8.35
CA ASP A 218 20.55 10.61 8.15
C ASP A 218 19.68 10.53 6.88
N ASN A 219 19.92 9.58 5.97
CA ASN A 219 19.16 9.47 4.71
C ASN A 219 18.89 8.03 4.23
N VAL A 220 19.17 6.99 5.03
CA VAL A 220 19.00 5.60 4.61
C VAL A 220 18.17 4.84 5.63
N MET A 221 17.05 4.29 5.19
CA MET A 221 16.21 3.46 6.05
C MET A 221 16.84 2.06 6.19
N ARG A 222 17.03 1.61 7.44
CA ARG A 222 17.58 0.30 7.80
C ARG A 222 16.72 -0.39 8.84
N ALA A 223 16.91 -1.68 9.02
CA ALA A 223 16.24 -2.42 10.08
C ALA A 223 16.64 -1.90 11.46
N LYS A 224 15.66 -1.78 12.36
CA LYS A 224 15.83 -1.46 13.78
C LYS A 224 15.82 -2.74 14.60
N ALA A 225 16.81 -2.92 15.50
CA ALA A 225 16.79 -3.99 16.48
C ALA A 225 16.09 -3.56 17.77
N VAL A 226 15.28 -4.46 18.32
CA VAL A 226 14.71 -4.36 19.67
C VAL A 226 15.11 -5.60 20.44
N VAL A 227 15.83 -5.43 21.55
CA VAL A 227 16.26 -6.54 22.41
C VAL A 227 15.41 -6.57 23.67
N ALA A 228 14.79 -7.71 23.95
CA ALA A 228 14.02 -7.94 25.15
C ALA A 228 14.24 -9.37 25.67
N ASP A 229 14.69 -9.51 26.89
CA ASP A 229 15.14 -10.79 27.49
C ASP A 229 13.98 -11.77 27.68
N SER A 230 12.81 -11.28 28.11
CA SER A 230 11.65 -12.13 28.39
C SER A 230 10.83 -12.42 27.10
N THR A 231 10.24 -13.60 27.07
CA THR A 231 9.33 -13.99 25.97
C THR A 231 8.12 -13.05 25.88
N SER A 232 7.53 -12.64 27.01
CA SER A 232 6.44 -11.67 27.04
C SER A 232 6.90 -10.29 26.53
N GLY A 233 8.07 -9.82 26.98
CA GLY A 233 8.61 -8.53 26.51
C GLY A 233 8.87 -8.50 25.01
N ARG A 234 9.34 -9.61 24.42
CA ARG A 234 9.49 -9.72 22.95
C ARG A 234 8.16 -9.75 22.24
N PHE A 235 7.18 -10.46 22.82
CA PHE A 235 5.82 -10.49 22.27
C PHE A 235 5.20 -9.09 22.26
N ASP A 236 5.23 -8.37 23.38
CA ASP A 236 4.70 -7.01 23.51
C ASP A 236 5.41 -6.04 22.55
N ALA A 237 6.74 -6.10 22.49
CA ALA A 237 7.52 -5.28 21.56
C ALA A 237 7.20 -5.57 20.08
N THR A 238 6.84 -6.81 19.75
CA THR A 238 6.41 -7.19 18.39
C THR A 238 5.05 -6.57 18.07
N VAL A 239 4.07 -6.70 18.97
CA VAL A 239 2.75 -6.07 18.82
C VAL A 239 2.90 -4.56 18.63
N ASP A 240 3.66 -3.89 19.53
CA ASP A 240 3.88 -2.44 19.48
C ASP A 240 4.54 -2.01 18.16
N ALA A 241 5.51 -2.77 17.65
CA ALA A 241 6.19 -2.48 16.40
C ALA A 241 5.25 -2.61 15.19
N VAL A 242 4.40 -3.64 15.15
CA VAL A 242 3.40 -3.81 14.09
C VAL A 242 2.41 -2.64 14.11
N LEU A 243 1.89 -2.29 15.29
CA LEU A 243 0.95 -1.19 15.45
C LEU A 243 1.55 0.16 15.06
N ALA A 244 2.81 0.42 15.43
CA ALA A 244 3.49 1.67 15.06
C ALA A 244 3.67 1.81 13.54
N ILE A 245 3.99 0.72 12.83
CA ILE A 245 4.11 0.73 11.38
C ILE A 245 2.72 0.91 10.74
N ALA A 246 1.71 0.17 11.18
CA ALA A 246 0.33 0.29 10.69
C ALA A 246 -0.24 1.70 10.89
N ALA A 247 -0.01 2.31 12.06
CA ALA A 247 -0.46 3.68 12.35
C ALA A 247 0.20 4.73 11.45
N ARG A 248 1.46 4.54 11.08
CA ARG A 248 2.15 5.40 10.09
C ARG A 248 1.49 5.32 8.73
N ASP A 249 1.15 4.12 8.28
CA ASP A 249 0.45 3.92 7.02
C ASP A 249 -0.94 4.52 7.04
N ALA A 250 -1.71 4.28 8.10
CA ALA A 250 -3.08 4.77 8.25
C ALA A 250 -3.18 6.31 8.33
N SER A 251 -2.18 7.02 8.85
CA SER A 251 -2.20 8.48 9.00
C SER A 251 -2.31 9.25 7.67
N SER A 252 -2.13 8.61 6.53
CA SER A 252 -2.26 9.18 5.20
C SER A 252 -3.56 8.80 4.47
N ASN A 253 -4.56 8.24 5.16
CA ASN A 253 -5.76 7.71 4.49
C ASN A 253 -6.78 8.77 4.06
N ASP A 254 -6.88 9.92 4.72
CA ASP A 254 -7.87 10.96 4.35
C ASP A 254 -7.53 11.60 3.00
N LEU A 255 -6.27 11.99 2.82
CA LEU A 255 -5.68 12.37 1.52
C LEU A 255 -4.32 11.68 1.43
N PRO A 256 -4.20 10.54 0.75
CA PRO A 256 -2.98 9.75 0.69
C PRO A 256 -1.94 10.47 -0.16
N THR A 257 -1.21 11.38 0.46
CA THR A 257 -0.20 12.21 -0.18
C THR A 257 1.21 11.89 0.32
N VAL A 258 2.18 12.08 -0.56
CA VAL A 258 3.61 11.98 -0.28
C VAL A 258 4.23 13.35 -0.50
N ASP A 259 4.81 13.93 0.54
CA ASP A 259 5.48 15.23 0.47
C ASP A 259 6.97 15.07 0.16
N ILE A 260 7.43 15.69 -0.92
CA ILE A 260 8.83 15.73 -1.33
C ILE A 260 9.27 17.19 -1.39
N PRO A 261 9.89 17.70 -0.31
CA PRO A 261 10.33 19.08 -0.25
C PRO A 261 11.42 19.35 -1.29
N ALA A 262 11.43 20.56 -1.83
CA ALA A 262 12.52 21.01 -2.68
C ALA A 262 13.84 21.07 -1.89
N SER A 263 14.96 20.67 -2.52
CA SER A 263 16.31 20.75 -1.94
C SER A 263 16.79 22.19 -1.70
N SER A 264 16.07 23.18 -2.24
CA SER A 264 16.33 24.62 -2.11
C SER A 264 15.01 25.39 -2.03
N LYS A 265 15.03 26.71 -1.97
CA LYS A 265 13.80 27.51 -2.06
C LYS A 265 13.01 27.11 -3.31
N PRO A 266 11.76 26.64 -3.18
CA PRO A 266 11.00 26.17 -4.32
C PRO A 266 10.68 27.33 -5.30
N TYR A 267 10.81 27.05 -6.60
CA TYR A 267 10.35 27.95 -7.66
C TYR A 267 9.01 27.54 -8.26
N ALA A 268 8.55 26.30 -7.99
CA ALA A 268 7.27 25.77 -8.42
C ALA A 268 6.77 24.71 -7.41
N LEU A 269 5.46 24.51 -7.41
CA LEU A 269 4.79 23.37 -6.77
C LEU A 269 4.35 22.38 -7.85
N ALA A 270 4.62 21.08 -7.67
CA ALA A 270 4.09 20.04 -8.52
C ALA A 270 3.13 19.15 -7.73
N LEU A 271 1.90 18.99 -8.21
CA LEU A 271 0.97 17.97 -7.76
C LEU A 271 1.04 16.80 -8.73
N PHE A 272 1.29 15.59 -8.24
CA PHE A 272 1.52 14.44 -9.10
C PHE A 272 0.63 13.25 -8.70
N PHE A 273 -0.39 12.95 -9.52
CA PHE A 273 -1.23 11.75 -9.36
C PHE A 273 -0.51 10.53 -9.94
N SER A 274 -0.25 9.53 -9.10
CA SER A 274 0.43 8.29 -9.50
C SER A 274 -0.44 7.41 -10.41
N GLY A 275 0.15 6.32 -10.92
CA GLY A 275 -0.61 5.23 -11.51
C GLY A 275 -1.44 4.46 -10.46
N ASP A 276 -2.25 3.51 -10.92
CA ASP A 276 -3.09 2.63 -10.09
C ASP A 276 -2.30 1.64 -9.22
N GLY A 277 -0.99 1.52 -9.46
CA GLY A 277 -0.04 0.82 -8.59
C GLY A 277 0.34 1.56 -7.31
N GLY A 278 -0.06 2.83 -7.14
CA GLY A 278 0.32 3.68 -6.01
C GLY A 278 1.64 4.45 -6.26
N TRP A 279 2.12 5.16 -5.23
CA TRP A 279 3.29 6.05 -5.33
C TRP A 279 4.60 5.27 -5.29
N ARG A 280 5.03 4.75 -6.43
CA ARG A 280 6.25 3.94 -6.57
C ARG A 280 6.89 4.09 -7.95
N ASP A 281 8.04 3.45 -8.17
CA ASP A 281 8.72 3.34 -9.46
C ASP A 281 8.88 4.69 -10.19
N LEU A 282 8.14 4.91 -11.27
CA LEU A 282 8.16 6.11 -12.08
C LEU A 282 7.81 7.35 -11.26
N ASP A 283 6.67 7.31 -10.56
CA ASP A 283 6.12 8.46 -9.84
C ASP A 283 7.11 8.95 -8.79
N LYS A 284 7.63 8.01 -7.99
CA LYS A 284 8.64 8.29 -6.97
C LYS A 284 9.93 8.81 -7.58
N SER A 285 10.45 8.14 -8.61
CA SER A 285 11.73 8.52 -9.24
C SER A 285 11.68 9.90 -9.88
N VAL A 286 10.58 10.21 -10.58
CA VAL A 286 10.36 11.54 -11.20
C VAL A 286 10.16 12.59 -10.11
N GLY A 287 9.36 12.30 -9.07
CA GLY A 287 9.13 13.21 -7.96
C GLY A 287 10.42 13.55 -7.19
N ASP A 288 11.22 12.53 -6.86
CA ASP A 288 12.51 12.71 -6.19
C ASP A 288 13.47 13.57 -7.01
N GLU A 289 13.54 13.35 -8.33
CA GLU A 289 14.39 14.13 -9.21
C GLU A 289 13.92 15.59 -9.33
N MET A 290 12.61 15.82 -9.38
CA MET A 290 12.03 17.17 -9.34
C MET A 290 12.36 17.89 -8.03
N GLY A 291 12.28 17.21 -6.89
CA GLY A 291 12.66 17.73 -5.57
C GLY A 291 14.12 18.21 -5.53
N LYS A 292 15.06 17.41 -6.07
CA LYS A 292 16.47 17.76 -6.19
C LYS A 292 16.69 19.03 -7.03
N HIS A 293 15.78 19.34 -7.95
CA HIS A 293 15.87 20.47 -8.87
C HIS A 293 15.02 21.68 -8.47
N GLY A 294 14.59 21.78 -7.21
CA GLY A 294 13.95 22.97 -6.66
C GLY A 294 12.44 23.05 -6.91
N VAL A 295 11.79 21.93 -7.16
CA VAL A 295 10.33 21.81 -7.21
C VAL A 295 9.84 21.17 -5.91
N HIS A 296 8.87 21.77 -5.22
CA HIS A 296 8.18 21.11 -4.14
C HIS A 296 7.15 20.16 -4.76
N VAL A 297 7.23 18.86 -4.48
CA VAL A 297 6.34 17.87 -5.08
C VAL A 297 5.41 17.30 -4.02
N VAL A 298 4.12 17.28 -4.32
CA VAL A 298 3.12 16.54 -3.54
C VAL A 298 2.57 15.44 -4.43
N GLY A 299 2.95 14.20 -4.13
CA GLY A 299 2.45 13.01 -4.79
C GLY A 299 1.09 12.60 -4.21
N VAL A 300 0.17 12.17 -5.05
CA VAL A 300 -1.09 11.52 -4.65
C VAL A 300 -0.97 10.04 -4.98
N ASP A 301 -1.06 9.20 -3.96
CA ASP A 301 -1.11 7.74 -4.13
C ASP A 301 -2.47 7.33 -4.69
N SER A 302 -2.55 7.14 -6.00
CA SER A 302 -3.81 6.87 -6.69
C SER A 302 -4.42 5.52 -6.32
N LEU A 303 -3.62 4.50 -5.96
CA LEU A 303 -4.15 3.24 -5.48
C LEU A 303 -5.03 3.43 -4.23
N ARG A 304 -4.54 4.20 -3.27
CA ARG A 304 -5.26 4.47 -2.03
C ARG A 304 -6.37 5.49 -2.23
N TYR A 305 -6.11 6.54 -2.99
CA TYR A 305 -7.07 7.62 -3.24
C TYR A 305 -8.31 7.13 -3.99
N PHE A 306 -8.14 6.30 -5.01
CA PHE A 306 -9.21 5.74 -5.83
C PHE A 306 -9.60 4.31 -5.44
N TRP A 307 -9.20 3.84 -4.26
CA TRP A 307 -9.68 2.55 -3.74
C TRP A 307 -11.21 2.53 -3.64
N SER A 308 -11.79 3.59 -3.14
CA SER A 308 -13.21 3.89 -3.27
C SER A 308 -13.47 4.80 -4.46
N LYS A 309 -14.65 4.66 -5.09
CA LYS A 309 -15.04 5.49 -6.23
C LYS A 309 -15.01 6.97 -5.85
N ARG A 310 -14.32 7.77 -6.66
CA ARG A 310 -14.26 9.24 -6.56
C ARG A 310 -15.06 9.89 -7.67
N THR A 311 -15.59 11.06 -7.41
CA THR A 311 -16.23 11.90 -8.41
C THR A 311 -15.24 12.96 -8.93
N PRO A 312 -15.41 13.47 -10.16
CA PRO A 312 -14.61 14.62 -10.64
C PRO A 312 -14.65 15.84 -9.72
N ARG A 313 -15.76 16.04 -8.98
CA ARG A 313 -15.91 17.14 -8.01
C ARG A 313 -14.98 16.92 -6.80
N GLU A 314 -14.98 15.73 -6.23
CA GLU A 314 -14.07 15.40 -5.12
C GLU A 314 -12.61 15.55 -5.53
N ILE A 315 -12.22 15.09 -6.73
CA ILE A 315 -10.86 15.26 -7.25
C ILE A 315 -10.50 16.75 -7.36
N ALA A 316 -11.43 17.60 -7.83
CA ALA A 316 -11.21 19.04 -7.93
C ALA A 316 -11.06 19.70 -6.55
N ASP A 317 -11.92 19.38 -5.60
CA ASP A 317 -11.91 19.95 -4.25
C ASP A 317 -10.64 19.51 -3.48
N ASP A 318 -10.24 18.25 -3.60
CA ASP A 318 -9.02 17.71 -3.02
C ASP A 318 -7.76 18.32 -3.68
N THR A 319 -7.75 18.52 -5.01
CA THR A 319 -6.68 19.25 -5.73
C THR A 319 -6.50 20.66 -5.15
N VAL A 320 -7.60 21.38 -4.92
CA VAL A 320 -7.59 22.71 -4.28
C VAL A 320 -6.98 22.64 -2.89
N SER A 321 -7.46 21.70 -2.06
CA SER A 321 -7.01 21.51 -0.69
C SER A 321 -5.52 21.21 -0.60
N ILE A 322 -5.01 20.30 -1.44
CA ILE A 322 -3.59 19.94 -1.48
C ILE A 322 -2.73 21.14 -1.89
N ILE A 323 -3.12 21.87 -2.94
CA ILE A 323 -2.37 23.03 -3.43
C ILE A 323 -2.34 24.15 -2.37
N ASP A 324 -3.47 24.45 -1.72
CA ASP A 324 -3.56 25.47 -0.68
C ASP A 324 -2.77 25.09 0.57
N HIS A 325 -2.73 23.79 0.92
CA HIS A 325 -1.93 23.30 2.04
C HIS A 325 -0.43 23.36 1.76
N ALA A 326 -0.01 22.93 0.56
CA ALA A 326 1.41 22.89 0.18
C ALA A 326 2.01 24.29 -0.08
N ASP A 327 1.20 25.24 -0.54
CA ASP A 327 1.61 26.65 -0.68
C ASP A 327 0.53 27.59 -0.12
N PRO A 328 0.49 27.80 1.21
CA PRO A 328 -0.46 28.73 1.86
C PRO A 328 -0.30 30.17 1.41
N THR A 329 0.85 30.53 0.81
CA THR A 329 1.09 31.88 0.31
C THR A 329 0.43 32.15 -1.04
N GLY A 330 0.06 31.10 -1.77
CA GLY A 330 -0.54 31.16 -3.10
C GLY A 330 0.36 31.74 -4.19
N LYS A 331 1.69 31.77 -3.98
CA LYS A 331 2.65 32.45 -4.86
C LYS A 331 3.35 31.56 -5.85
N LEU A 332 3.45 30.27 -5.56
CA LEU A 332 4.14 29.35 -6.45
C LEU A 332 3.28 29.05 -7.69
N PRO A 333 3.84 29.11 -8.89
CA PRO A 333 3.20 28.51 -10.05
C PRO A 333 3.09 27.00 -9.85
N VAL A 334 2.02 26.40 -10.36
CA VAL A 334 1.69 25.00 -10.14
C VAL A 334 1.83 24.22 -11.45
N ALA A 335 2.49 23.07 -11.36
CA ALA A 335 2.40 21.99 -12.35
C ALA A 335 1.49 20.89 -11.82
N VAL A 336 0.70 20.28 -12.68
CA VAL A 336 0.00 19.03 -12.35
C VAL A 336 0.53 17.95 -13.26
N TYR A 337 0.91 16.84 -12.68
CA TYR A 337 1.30 15.64 -13.40
C TYR A 337 0.33 14.51 -13.10
N GLY A 338 0.11 13.66 -14.07
CA GLY A 338 -0.54 12.38 -13.90
C GLY A 338 0.21 11.32 -14.68
N TYR A 339 0.28 10.11 -14.12
CA TYR A 339 0.78 8.93 -14.80
C TYR A 339 -0.30 7.87 -14.87
N SER A 340 -0.50 7.27 -16.07
CA SER A 340 -1.46 6.20 -16.28
C SER A 340 -2.84 6.61 -15.72
N PHE A 341 -3.37 5.88 -14.76
CA PHE A 341 -4.64 6.19 -14.09
C PHE A 341 -4.74 7.64 -13.59
N GLY A 342 -3.65 8.19 -13.04
CA GLY A 342 -3.62 9.59 -12.60
C GLY A 342 -3.70 10.58 -13.77
N ALA A 343 -3.11 10.25 -14.93
CA ALA A 343 -3.20 11.05 -16.14
C ALA A 343 -4.63 11.05 -16.71
N ASP A 344 -5.33 9.94 -16.56
CA ASP A 344 -6.68 9.76 -17.09
C ASP A 344 -7.75 10.44 -16.23
N THR A 345 -7.54 10.51 -14.89
CA THR A 345 -8.55 11.02 -13.95
C THR A 345 -8.50 12.53 -13.75
N PHE A 346 -7.32 13.14 -13.66
CA PHE A 346 -7.17 14.57 -13.38
C PHE A 346 -7.89 15.49 -14.41
N PRO A 347 -7.86 15.23 -15.74
CA PRO A 347 -8.52 16.10 -16.72
C PRO A 347 -10.01 16.33 -16.45
N PHE A 348 -10.72 15.38 -15.85
CA PHE A 348 -12.12 15.53 -15.49
C PHE A 348 -12.38 16.54 -14.37
N ALA A 349 -11.39 16.77 -13.51
CA ALA A 349 -11.45 17.77 -12.46
C ALA A 349 -11.24 19.20 -12.98
N TRP A 350 -10.54 19.36 -14.12
CA TRP A 350 -10.11 20.66 -14.64
C TRP A 350 -11.26 21.68 -14.75
N ALA A 351 -12.37 21.31 -15.37
CA ALA A 351 -13.51 22.21 -15.57
C ALA A 351 -14.12 22.69 -14.25
N LEU A 352 -13.97 21.92 -13.17
CA LEU A 352 -14.55 22.11 -11.86
C LEU A 352 -13.64 22.89 -10.89
N LEU A 353 -12.37 23.09 -11.26
CA LEU A 353 -11.43 23.91 -10.47
C LEU A 353 -11.86 25.38 -10.48
N PRO A 354 -11.70 26.11 -9.35
CA PRO A 354 -11.90 27.56 -9.33
C PRO A 354 -10.82 28.29 -10.15
N ASP A 355 -11.17 29.45 -10.71
CA ASP A 355 -10.26 30.20 -11.60
C ASP A 355 -8.95 30.55 -10.93
N ARG A 356 -8.95 30.91 -9.62
CA ARG A 356 -7.73 31.19 -8.85
C ARG A 356 -6.71 30.03 -8.88
N ILE A 357 -7.18 28.81 -8.98
CA ILE A 357 -6.31 27.60 -9.06
C ILE A 357 -5.92 27.36 -10.52
N LYS A 358 -6.87 27.43 -11.46
CA LYS A 358 -6.56 27.35 -12.89
C LYS A 358 -5.49 28.36 -13.32
N ASP A 359 -5.55 29.57 -12.81
CA ASP A 359 -4.57 30.62 -13.11
C ASP A 359 -3.17 30.30 -12.58
N ARG A 360 -3.07 29.53 -11.49
CA ARG A 360 -1.80 29.07 -10.95
C ARG A 360 -1.25 27.86 -11.71
N ILE A 361 -2.11 26.98 -12.25
CA ILE A 361 -1.67 25.79 -13.00
C ILE A 361 -1.14 26.22 -14.36
N ARG A 362 0.17 26.28 -14.49
CA ARG A 362 0.88 26.68 -15.72
C ARG A 362 1.25 25.51 -16.61
N PHE A 363 1.22 24.30 -16.06
CA PHE A 363 1.65 23.10 -16.76
C PHE A 363 0.82 21.90 -16.32
N VAL A 364 0.43 21.06 -17.29
CA VAL A 364 -0.26 19.77 -17.08
C VAL A 364 0.49 18.72 -17.90
N GLY A 365 1.20 17.83 -17.22
CA GLY A 365 1.92 16.71 -17.82
C GLY A 365 1.12 15.42 -17.69
N LEU A 366 0.69 14.85 -18.78
CA LEU A 366 -0.08 13.60 -18.84
C LEU A 366 0.82 12.51 -19.44
N LEU A 367 1.18 11.52 -18.62
CA LEU A 367 2.11 10.45 -18.96
C LEU A 367 1.36 9.14 -19.12
N ALA A 368 1.50 8.48 -20.28
CA ALA A 368 0.88 7.18 -20.59
C ALA A 368 -0.66 7.22 -20.38
N THR A 369 -1.33 8.25 -20.92
CA THR A 369 -2.79 8.40 -20.81
C THR A 369 -3.52 7.51 -21.82
N GLN A 370 -4.60 6.84 -21.37
CA GLN A 370 -5.42 5.93 -22.16
C GLN A 370 -6.65 6.62 -22.72
N HIS A 371 -7.41 5.93 -23.59
CA HIS A 371 -8.62 6.50 -24.21
C HIS A 371 -9.82 6.56 -23.26
N THR A 372 -9.89 5.62 -22.30
CA THR A 372 -11.05 5.50 -21.41
C THR A 372 -10.62 5.23 -19.96
N ILE A 373 -11.46 5.64 -18.99
CA ILE A 373 -11.20 5.50 -17.56
C ILE A 373 -12.46 5.18 -16.76
N THR A 374 -12.28 4.54 -15.60
CA THR A 374 -13.22 4.49 -14.47
C THR A 374 -12.64 5.27 -13.29
N PHE A 375 -13.49 5.76 -12.38
CA PHE A 375 -13.03 6.55 -11.21
C PHE A 375 -12.83 5.69 -9.95
N GLN A 376 -12.47 4.44 -10.14
CA GLN A 376 -12.15 3.50 -9.07
C GLN A 376 -11.13 2.48 -9.56
N VAL A 377 -10.10 2.24 -8.76
CA VAL A 377 -9.15 1.14 -9.01
C VAL A 377 -9.85 -0.18 -8.74
N THR A 378 -9.97 -1.03 -9.76
CA THR A 378 -10.63 -2.34 -9.66
C THR A 378 -9.75 -3.42 -10.28
N VAL A 379 -10.07 -4.70 -10.05
CA VAL A 379 -9.41 -5.80 -10.76
C VAL A 379 -9.60 -5.69 -12.28
N GLY A 380 -10.77 -5.17 -12.72
CA GLY A 380 -11.06 -4.96 -14.13
C GLY A 380 -10.09 -3.98 -14.80
N THR A 381 -9.70 -2.90 -14.11
CA THR A 381 -8.70 -1.93 -14.62
C THR A 381 -7.37 -2.62 -14.92
N TRP A 382 -6.93 -3.53 -14.08
CA TRP A 382 -5.68 -4.27 -14.33
C TRP A 382 -5.79 -5.36 -15.40
N LEU A 383 -7.00 -5.79 -15.72
CA LEU A 383 -7.28 -6.74 -16.79
C LEU A 383 -7.58 -6.06 -18.14
N GLY A 384 -7.39 -4.74 -18.25
CA GLY A 384 -7.62 -3.98 -19.47
C GLY A 384 -9.10 -3.86 -19.86
N VAL A 385 -10.02 -3.94 -18.89
CA VAL A 385 -11.44 -3.67 -19.13
C VAL A 385 -11.61 -2.18 -19.43
N GLU A 386 -12.19 -1.85 -20.59
CA GLU A 386 -12.45 -0.48 -21.00
C GLU A 386 -13.26 0.29 -19.96
N GLY A 387 -12.84 1.54 -19.71
CA GLY A 387 -13.55 2.47 -18.85
C GLY A 387 -14.85 2.99 -19.50
N ASP A 388 -15.72 3.55 -18.69
CA ASP A 388 -17.02 4.10 -19.12
C ASP A 388 -16.97 5.60 -19.47
N HIS A 389 -15.79 6.25 -19.33
CA HIS A 389 -15.59 7.66 -19.61
C HIS A 389 -14.44 7.91 -20.58
N SER A 390 -14.68 8.68 -21.65
CA SER A 390 -13.65 9.05 -22.62
C SER A 390 -12.77 10.19 -22.11
N VAL A 391 -11.44 10.05 -22.21
CA VAL A 391 -10.45 10.96 -21.64
C VAL A 391 -10.13 12.14 -22.56
N ALA A 392 -9.93 11.93 -23.87
CA ALA A 392 -9.52 12.95 -24.81
C ALA A 392 -10.42 14.22 -24.82
N PRO A 393 -11.77 14.12 -24.76
CA PRO A 393 -12.63 15.31 -24.71
C PRO A 393 -12.38 16.18 -23.48
N THR A 394 -12.00 15.59 -22.33
CA THR A 394 -11.74 16.35 -21.11
C THR A 394 -10.36 16.99 -21.14
N ILE A 395 -9.34 16.34 -21.69
CA ILE A 395 -8.03 16.95 -21.95
C ILE A 395 -8.18 18.16 -22.86
N ALA A 396 -9.02 18.10 -23.89
CA ALA A 396 -9.26 19.20 -24.82
C ALA A 396 -9.87 20.46 -24.17
N THR A 397 -10.39 20.37 -22.94
CA THR A 397 -10.87 21.53 -22.15
C THR A 397 -9.75 22.32 -21.49
N ILE A 398 -8.56 21.73 -21.33
CA ILE A 398 -7.37 22.38 -20.76
C ILE A 398 -6.71 23.25 -21.85
N PRO A 399 -6.25 24.48 -21.56
CA PRO A 399 -5.53 25.29 -22.52
C PRO A 399 -4.36 24.53 -23.12
N ARG A 400 -4.31 24.43 -24.46
CA ARG A 400 -3.36 23.57 -25.18
C ARG A 400 -1.91 23.87 -24.90
N ASP A 401 -1.58 25.15 -24.69
CA ASP A 401 -0.24 25.63 -24.35
C ASP A 401 0.25 25.17 -22.97
N ARG A 402 -0.65 24.71 -22.10
CA ARG A 402 -0.33 24.16 -20.79
C ARG A 402 -0.14 22.64 -20.78
N VAL A 403 -0.62 21.93 -21.80
CA VAL A 403 -0.61 20.45 -21.83
C VAL A 403 0.67 19.92 -22.48
N LEU A 404 1.28 18.93 -21.82
CA LEU A 404 2.25 18.02 -22.43
C LEU A 404 1.71 16.60 -22.30
N CYS A 405 1.57 15.90 -23.41
CA CYS A 405 1.17 14.49 -23.44
C CYS A 405 2.38 13.62 -23.81
N VAL A 406 2.70 12.66 -22.96
CA VAL A 406 3.89 11.79 -23.08
C VAL A 406 3.44 10.35 -23.23
N TYR A 407 3.98 9.64 -24.22
CA TYR A 407 3.65 8.24 -24.46
C TYR A 407 4.85 7.45 -25.00
N GLY A 408 4.87 6.15 -24.73
CA GLY A 408 5.88 5.25 -25.26
C GLY A 408 5.61 4.88 -26.73
N GLU A 409 6.67 4.62 -27.51
CA GLU A 409 6.52 4.28 -28.92
C GLU A 409 5.84 2.93 -29.18
N ASP A 410 5.89 2.03 -28.19
CA ASP A 410 5.27 0.71 -28.22
C ASP A 410 3.90 0.69 -27.53
N GLU A 411 3.36 1.86 -27.11
CA GLU A 411 2.07 1.98 -26.45
C GLU A 411 0.94 2.05 -27.49
N GLU A 412 0.11 1.01 -27.54
CA GLU A 412 -0.98 0.90 -28.53
C GLU A 412 -2.21 1.71 -28.13
N ASP A 413 -2.52 1.79 -26.80
CA ASP A 413 -3.66 2.55 -26.28
C ASP A 413 -3.19 3.87 -25.66
N THR A 414 -3.14 4.94 -26.48
CA THR A 414 -2.78 6.28 -26.01
C THR A 414 -3.69 7.37 -26.54
N ALA A 415 -4.31 8.13 -25.63
CA ALA A 415 -5.10 9.31 -26.01
C ALA A 415 -4.24 10.46 -26.58
N CYS A 416 -2.90 10.45 -26.39
CA CYS A 416 -2.01 11.51 -26.90
C CYS A 416 -2.09 11.70 -28.42
N THR A 417 -2.51 10.68 -29.15
CA THR A 417 -2.64 10.70 -30.62
C THR A 417 -4.07 10.97 -31.12
N ASP A 418 -5.03 11.19 -30.20
CA ASP A 418 -6.41 11.48 -30.55
C ASP A 418 -6.50 12.80 -31.35
N PRO A 419 -7.24 12.84 -32.47
CA PRO A 419 -7.42 14.05 -33.30
C PRO A 419 -7.97 15.26 -32.52
N LEU A 420 -8.76 15.06 -31.46
CA LEU A 420 -9.25 16.16 -30.60
C LEU A 420 -8.10 16.92 -29.90
N LEU A 421 -6.97 16.27 -29.72
CA LEU A 421 -5.78 16.81 -29.04
C LEU A 421 -4.77 17.39 -30.01
N ALA A 422 -5.10 17.52 -31.31
CA ALA A 422 -4.21 18.11 -32.30
C ALA A 422 -3.73 19.51 -31.85
N GLY A 423 -2.40 19.71 -31.82
CA GLY A 423 -1.77 20.97 -31.45
C GLY A 423 -1.42 21.13 -29.96
N ILE A 424 -1.61 20.11 -29.12
CA ILE A 424 -0.93 20.05 -27.81
C ILE A 424 0.55 19.68 -28.01
N ASP A 425 1.39 20.00 -27.00
CA ASP A 425 2.78 19.52 -26.98
C ASP A 425 2.78 18.02 -26.70
N THR A 426 3.44 17.25 -27.56
CA THR A 426 3.54 15.79 -27.42
C THR A 426 4.99 15.35 -27.35
N LEU A 427 5.27 14.35 -26.52
CA LEU A 427 6.57 13.72 -26.40
C LEU A 427 6.41 12.20 -26.58
N LYS A 428 6.95 11.69 -27.67
CA LYS A 428 7.08 10.24 -27.89
C LYS A 428 8.44 9.80 -27.36
N THR A 429 8.44 8.77 -26.49
CA THR A 429 9.65 8.17 -25.90
C THR A 429 9.83 6.74 -26.36
N LYS A 430 10.93 6.11 -25.99
CA LYS A 430 11.14 4.67 -26.20
C LYS A 430 10.29 3.85 -25.21
N GLY A 431 10.04 2.59 -25.55
CA GLY A 431 9.31 1.62 -24.74
C GLY A 431 7.79 1.77 -24.80
N GLY A 432 7.10 1.04 -23.94
CA GLY A 432 5.64 1.02 -23.82
C GLY A 432 5.13 1.90 -22.68
N HIS A 433 4.13 1.38 -21.94
CA HIS A 433 3.45 2.07 -20.84
C HIS A 433 4.37 2.54 -19.69
N HIS A 434 5.46 1.84 -19.45
CA HIS A 434 6.51 2.18 -18.47
C HIS A 434 7.70 2.89 -19.10
N PHE A 435 7.57 3.38 -20.34
CA PHE A 435 8.64 3.98 -21.12
C PHE A 435 9.83 3.00 -21.27
N ASP A 436 11.08 3.45 -21.22
CA ASP A 436 12.27 2.59 -21.26
C ASP A 436 12.86 2.28 -19.87
N GLY A 437 12.18 2.71 -18.80
CA GLY A 437 12.61 2.54 -17.41
C GLY A 437 13.68 3.55 -16.94
N ASP A 438 14.21 4.44 -17.83
CA ASP A 438 15.11 5.52 -17.41
C ASP A 438 14.34 6.74 -16.90
N TYR A 439 13.71 6.57 -15.74
CA TYR A 439 12.89 7.61 -15.11
C TYR A 439 13.66 8.88 -14.72
N PRO A 440 14.95 8.82 -14.33
CA PRO A 440 15.75 10.03 -14.14
C PRO A 440 15.96 10.83 -15.43
N ALA A 441 16.13 10.17 -16.59
CA ALA A 441 16.22 10.87 -17.87
C ALA A 441 14.87 11.47 -18.26
N LEU A 442 13.78 10.75 -18.09
CA LEU A 442 12.41 11.25 -18.31
C LEU A 442 12.14 12.49 -17.44
N ALA A 443 12.48 12.44 -16.13
CA ALA A 443 12.31 13.57 -15.21
C ALA A 443 13.02 14.84 -15.69
N LYS A 444 14.23 14.73 -16.22
CA LYS A 444 14.98 15.86 -16.77
C LYS A 444 14.27 16.51 -17.97
N ILE A 445 13.69 15.69 -18.84
CA ILE A 445 12.91 16.18 -19.99
C ILE A 445 11.65 16.90 -19.50
N LEU A 446 10.91 16.29 -18.57
CA LEU A 446 9.70 16.86 -17.96
C LEU A 446 10.01 18.22 -17.28
N LEU A 447 11.09 18.28 -16.50
CA LEU A 447 11.56 19.52 -15.86
C LEU A 447 11.89 20.61 -16.88
N ALA A 448 12.57 20.26 -17.97
CA ALA A 448 12.90 21.23 -19.02
C ALA A 448 11.63 21.80 -19.68
N ARG A 449 10.65 20.95 -20.00
CA ARG A 449 9.37 21.35 -20.59
C ARG A 449 8.51 22.19 -19.63
N MET A 450 8.49 21.82 -18.35
CA MET A 450 7.79 22.56 -17.30
C MET A 450 8.38 23.96 -17.10
N ARG A 451 9.71 24.06 -16.96
CA ARG A 451 10.40 25.35 -16.69
C ARG A 451 10.07 26.45 -17.68
N THR A 452 9.90 26.11 -18.94
CA THR A 452 9.54 27.09 -20.00
C THR A 452 8.15 27.71 -19.81
N ARG A 453 7.31 27.12 -18.95
CA ARG A 453 5.93 27.55 -18.70
C ARG A 453 5.72 28.14 -17.30
N MET A 454 6.73 28.07 -16.42
CA MET A 454 6.64 28.54 -15.02
C MET A 454 7.00 30.03 -14.85
N SER A 455 7.48 30.69 -15.89
CA SER A 455 7.82 32.10 -15.89
C SER A 455 6.62 33.01 -16.05
#